data_f8a4b524454600a12be14eb884976bac
#
_entry.id   f8a4b524454600a12be14eb884976bac
#
_cell.length_a   1.000
_cell.length_b   1.000
_cell.length_c   1.000
_cell.angle_alpha   90.00
_cell.angle_beta   90.00
_cell.angle_gamma   90.00
#
_symmetry.space_group_name_H-M   'P 1'
#
loop_
_entity.id
_entity.type
_entity.pdbx_description
1 polymer ?
#
loop_
_entity_poly.entity_id
_entity_poly.type
_entity_poly.pdbx_seq_one_letter_code
_entity_poly.pdbx_strand_id
1 'polypeptide(L)'
;MTNSPKRILVIGAGFAGMWSALGAARLIDAANPQSELIEVALIAPEAQLHVRPRLHETNPLGLKAPLLPLFNATGIRFIEGSVRDIKAAHHVVEAVDADGNAFSVPYDKLVLASGSALFRPRVPGLDTAAFSIDQISDAALLEAHLRNLADQPNSAARNTVVVVGAGFTGIEIATELPERLRSFLGASTAAKVIVIEQAGAVGPDLGAGPRPVIEQAFTELGIEVRLNVAVSNIDTDGIVTSNGQRIDAKTVIWTAGMRANPLTKQLNAERDPLGRLYVDAKLRVLGMDDVFAAGDVAFAATDDLGNHALMSCQHAMNMGRFAGHNVAAETLDNELLPYRQPVYVTCLDLGSWGAVFTEGWDRQMKLVGDEAKALKRQICTEWIYPPAADRKTAFDAADPNVTVVA
;
A
#
# COMPACT_ATOMS: atom_id res chain seq x y z
N MET A 1 -0.08 -34.29 28.69
CA MET A 1 -0.54 -32.94 28.31
C MET A 1 -0.08 -32.74 26.88
N THR A 2 -0.97 -32.76 25.92
CA THR A 2 -0.64 -32.41 24.53
C THR A 2 -0.30 -30.93 24.52
N ASN A 3 1.00 -30.61 24.38
CA ASN A 3 1.43 -29.21 24.18
C ASN A 3 0.79 -28.72 22.88
N SER A 4 -0.13 -27.79 22.96
CA SER A 4 -0.62 -27.09 21.74
C SER A 4 0.57 -26.41 21.07
N PRO A 5 0.67 -26.43 19.74
CA PRO A 5 1.75 -25.77 19.06
C PRO A 5 1.76 -24.27 19.39
N LYS A 6 2.96 -23.71 19.58
CA LYS A 6 3.12 -22.25 19.65
C LYS A 6 2.62 -21.64 18.34
N ARG A 7 1.92 -20.53 18.44
CA ARG A 7 1.37 -19.85 17.23
C ARG A 7 2.02 -18.50 17.01
N ILE A 8 2.59 -18.33 15.82
CA ILE A 8 2.93 -17.04 15.27
C ILE A 8 1.74 -16.58 14.42
N LEU A 9 1.08 -15.50 14.83
CA LEU A 9 -0.06 -14.93 14.11
C LEU A 9 0.36 -13.69 13.33
N VAL A 10 0.09 -13.67 12.03
CA VAL A 10 0.28 -12.50 11.15
C VAL A 10 -1.07 -11.87 10.83
N ILE A 11 -1.24 -10.57 11.09
CA ILE A 11 -2.47 -9.84 10.76
C ILE A 11 -2.29 -9.08 9.44
N GLY A 12 -3.03 -9.47 8.41
CA GLY A 12 -3.07 -8.84 7.09
C GLY A 12 -2.41 -9.69 6.00
N ALA A 13 -3.03 -9.71 4.81
CA ALA A 13 -2.58 -10.45 3.62
C ALA A 13 -1.96 -9.55 2.54
N GLY A 14 -1.59 -8.30 2.89
CA GLY A 14 -0.84 -7.39 2.01
C GLY A 14 0.62 -7.80 1.85
N PHE A 15 1.40 -6.95 1.18
CA PHE A 15 2.82 -7.21 0.92
C PHE A 15 3.59 -7.60 2.19
N ALA A 16 3.50 -6.80 3.25
CA ALA A 16 4.23 -7.09 4.50
C ALA A 16 3.76 -8.39 5.15
N GLY A 17 2.44 -8.64 5.19
CA GLY A 17 1.89 -9.83 5.86
C GLY A 17 2.23 -11.12 5.14
N MET A 18 2.07 -11.17 3.82
CA MET A 18 2.47 -12.32 3.01
C MET A 18 3.94 -12.66 3.22
N TRP A 19 4.84 -11.67 3.10
CA TRP A 19 6.26 -11.89 3.27
C TRP A 19 6.65 -12.20 4.73
N SER A 20 5.91 -11.69 5.73
CA SER A 20 6.12 -12.08 7.14
C SER A 20 5.76 -13.55 7.37
N ALA A 21 4.63 -14.00 6.83
CA ALA A 21 4.23 -15.39 6.97
C ALA A 21 5.21 -16.34 6.27
N LEU A 22 5.65 -16.00 5.05
CA LEU A 22 6.65 -16.78 4.30
C LEU A 22 8.01 -16.78 4.99
N GLY A 23 8.50 -15.64 5.48
CA GLY A 23 9.77 -15.54 6.21
C GLY A 23 9.79 -16.37 7.48
N ALA A 24 8.67 -16.38 8.24
CA ALA A 24 8.51 -17.21 9.42
C ALA A 24 8.48 -18.71 9.07
N ALA A 25 7.64 -19.09 8.12
CA ALA A 25 7.51 -20.49 7.69
C ALA A 25 8.83 -21.04 7.14
N ARG A 26 9.59 -20.22 6.37
CA ARG A 26 10.92 -20.58 5.86
C ARG A 26 11.91 -20.95 6.99
N LEU A 27 11.99 -20.11 8.02
CA LEU A 27 12.96 -20.36 9.11
C LEU A 27 12.55 -21.57 9.95
N ILE A 28 11.26 -21.75 10.21
CA ILE A 28 10.73 -22.91 10.94
C ILE A 28 11.01 -24.20 10.15
N ASP A 29 10.79 -24.19 8.84
CA ASP A 29 11.10 -25.34 7.96
C ASP A 29 12.59 -25.74 8.01
N ALA A 30 13.47 -24.73 7.98
CA ALA A 30 14.92 -24.97 8.05
C ALA A 30 15.39 -25.49 9.42
N ALA A 31 14.68 -25.22 10.49
CA ALA A 31 15.07 -25.54 11.86
C ALA A 31 14.90 -27.03 12.25
N ASN A 32 14.19 -27.85 11.45
CA ASN A 32 13.90 -29.29 11.58
C ASN A 32 14.49 -30.00 12.83
N PRO A 33 13.91 -30.81 13.59
CA PRO A 33 12.58 -31.41 13.79
C PRO A 33 11.72 -30.74 14.91
N GLN A 34 12.10 -29.58 15.38
CA GLN A 34 11.32 -28.81 16.36
C GLN A 34 10.15 -28.04 15.71
N SER A 35 10.09 -28.04 14.38
CA SER A 35 9.12 -27.29 13.58
C SER A 35 7.67 -27.72 13.76
N GLU A 36 7.41 -28.98 14.12
CA GLU A 36 6.03 -29.48 14.32
C GLU A 36 5.30 -28.84 15.51
N LEU A 37 6.05 -28.12 16.37
CA LEU A 37 5.51 -27.45 17.56
C LEU A 37 5.20 -25.97 17.34
N ILE A 38 5.39 -25.44 16.11
CA ILE A 38 5.16 -24.03 15.80
C ILE A 38 4.27 -23.91 14.56
N GLU A 39 3.11 -23.26 14.73
CA GLU A 39 2.18 -22.94 13.67
C GLU A 39 2.38 -21.50 13.20
N VAL A 40 2.52 -21.28 11.91
CA VAL A 40 2.41 -19.94 11.28
C VAL A 40 1.00 -19.79 10.76
N ALA A 41 0.25 -18.84 11.31
CA ALA A 41 -1.10 -18.50 10.88
C ALA A 41 -1.16 -17.06 10.36
N LEU A 42 -1.92 -16.82 9.29
CA LEU A 42 -2.21 -15.50 8.77
C LEU A 42 -3.72 -15.27 8.78
N ILE A 43 -4.15 -14.15 9.37
CA ILE A 43 -5.56 -13.74 9.39
C ILE A 43 -5.79 -12.52 8.51
N ALA A 44 -6.76 -12.62 7.61
CA ALA A 44 -7.22 -11.53 6.74
C ALA A 44 -8.64 -11.81 6.22
N PRO A 45 -9.38 -10.80 5.72
CA PRO A 45 -10.72 -10.99 5.15
C PRO A 45 -10.75 -11.94 3.95
N GLU A 46 -9.68 -11.99 3.16
CA GLU A 46 -9.54 -12.87 1.99
C GLU A 46 -8.07 -13.26 1.78
N ALA A 47 -7.84 -14.46 1.23
CA ALA A 47 -6.50 -14.94 0.87
C ALA A 47 -6.05 -14.37 -0.48
N GLN A 48 -5.96 -13.05 -0.58
CA GLN A 48 -5.60 -12.32 -1.80
C GLN A 48 -4.57 -11.23 -1.50
N LEU A 49 -3.56 -11.10 -2.33
CA LEU A 49 -2.73 -9.92 -2.36
C LEU A 49 -3.38 -8.89 -3.28
N HIS A 50 -3.78 -7.74 -2.75
CA HIS A 50 -4.22 -6.59 -3.53
C HIS A 50 -3.01 -5.80 -4.02
N VAL A 51 -2.85 -5.67 -5.33
CA VAL A 51 -1.71 -4.97 -5.94
C VAL A 51 -2.01 -3.47 -6.00
N ARG A 52 -2.07 -2.83 -4.81
CA ARG A 52 -2.42 -1.40 -4.63
C ARG A 52 -1.60 -0.44 -5.50
N PRO A 53 -0.29 -0.66 -5.76
CA PRO A 53 0.49 0.20 -6.65
C PRO A 53 -0.05 0.33 -8.07
N ARG A 54 -1.01 -0.51 -8.47
CA ARG A 54 -1.62 -0.53 -9.80
C ARG A 54 -3.04 0.03 -9.85
N LEU A 55 -3.62 0.47 -8.73
CA LEU A 55 -5.03 0.87 -8.66
C LEU A 55 -5.37 2.17 -9.43
N HIS A 56 -4.37 2.87 -9.96
CA HIS A 56 -4.53 3.93 -10.94
C HIS A 56 -4.82 3.40 -12.36
N GLU A 57 -4.52 2.13 -12.64
CA GLU A 57 -4.77 1.48 -13.92
C GLU A 57 -6.25 1.12 -14.13
N THR A 58 -6.58 0.67 -15.34
CA THR A 58 -7.92 0.15 -15.68
C THR A 58 -8.15 -1.26 -15.11
N ASN A 59 -9.43 -1.67 -15.02
CA ASN A 59 -9.82 -3.00 -14.56
C ASN A 59 -9.30 -3.36 -13.15
N PRO A 60 -9.54 -2.52 -12.14
CA PRO A 60 -8.97 -2.70 -10.80
C PRO A 60 -9.36 -4.02 -10.12
N LEU A 61 -10.52 -4.61 -10.44
CA LEU A 61 -10.95 -5.91 -9.89
C LEU A 61 -10.02 -7.07 -10.25
N GLY A 62 -9.26 -6.95 -11.34
CA GLY A 62 -8.25 -7.92 -11.77
C GLY A 62 -6.89 -7.73 -11.11
N LEU A 63 -6.67 -6.64 -10.36
CA LEU A 63 -5.37 -6.29 -9.77
C LEU A 63 -5.15 -6.95 -8.41
N LYS A 64 -5.31 -8.27 -8.37
CA LYS A 64 -5.11 -9.10 -7.18
C LYS A 64 -4.51 -10.46 -7.55
N ALA A 65 -3.83 -11.09 -6.59
CA ALA A 65 -3.23 -12.41 -6.76
C ALA A 65 -3.68 -13.35 -5.64
N PRO A 66 -4.08 -14.61 -5.95
CA PRO A 66 -4.51 -15.58 -4.94
C PRO A 66 -3.31 -16.05 -4.11
N LEU A 67 -3.46 -16.08 -2.80
CA LEU A 67 -2.43 -16.53 -1.85
C LEU A 67 -2.66 -17.94 -1.30
N LEU A 68 -3.87 -18.47 -1.37
CA LEU A 68 -4.17 -19.78 -0.79
C LEU A 68 -3.32 -20.93 -1.35
N PRO A 69 -3.03 -21.02 -2.68
CA PRO A 69 -2.10 -22.02 -3.21
C PRO A 69 -0.69 -21.90 -2.61
N LEU A 70 -0.20 -20.67 -2.45
CA LEU A 70 1.11 -20.38 -1.86
C LEU A 70 1.16 -20.77 -0.38
N PHE A 71 0.13 -20.44 0.39
CA PHE A 71 0.03 -20.79 1.80
C PHE A 71 -0.05 -22.32 1.99
N ASN A 72 -0.82 -23.01 1.16
CA ASN A 72 -0.90 -24.48 1.19
C ASN A 72 0.47 -25.12 0.89
N ALA A 73 1.20 -24.61 -0.11
CA ALA A 73 2.52 -25.14 -0.47
C ALA A 73 3.56 -24.93 0.62
N THR A 74 3.43 -23.87 1.44
CA THR A 74 4.40 -23.47 2.47
C THR A 74 3.96 -23.85 3.89
N GLY A 75 2.78 -24.47 4.06
CA GLY A 75 2.27 -24.89 5.37
C GLY A 75 1.76 -23.74 6.23
N ILE A 76 1.50 -22.56 5.65
CA ILE A 76 0.90 -21.42 6.35
C ILE A 76 -0.60 -21.65 6.49
N ARG A 77 -1.12 -21.55 7.72
CA ARG A 77 -2.55 -21.63 7.95
C ARG A 77 -3.21 -20.29 7.66
N PHE A 78 -4.12 -20.25 6.71
CA PHE A 78 -4.97 -19.09 6.47
C PHE A 78 -6.21 -19.16 7.38
N ILE A 79 -6.52 -18.03 8.03
CA ILE A 79 -7.73 -17.82 8.84
C ILE A 79 -8.51 -16.67 8.18
N GLU A 80 -9.67 -16.99 7.61
CA GLU A 80 -10.54 -15.98 7.04
C GLU A 80 -11.23 -15.19 8.16
N GLY A 81 -11.03 -13.87 8.17
CA GLY A 81 -11.65 -13.01 9.17
C GLY A 81 -11.11 -11.58 9.16
N SER A 82 -11.97 -10.67 9.55
CA SER A 82 -11.64 -9.26 9.77
C SER A 82 -11.33 -9.00 11.23
N VAL A 83 -10.10 -8.67 11.55
CA VAL A 83 -9.67 -8.33 12.90
C VAL A 83 -10.37 -7.06 13.38
N ARG A 84 -10.96 -7.12 14.56
CA ARG A 84 -11.67 -6.02 15.22
C ARG A 84 -10.94 -5.50 16.45
N ASP A 85 -10.33 -6.40 17.22
CA ASP A 85 -9.65 -6.05 18.46
C ASP A 85 -8.39 -6.90 18.67
N ILE A 86 -7.33 -6.27 19.22
CA ILE A 86 -6.08 -6.91 19.60
C ILE A 86 -5.92 -6.78 21.11
N LYS A 87 -6.22 -7.85 21.85
CA LYS A 87 -6.06 -7.93 23.29
C LYS A 87 -4.63 -8.40 23.63
N ALA A 88 -3.65 -7.53 23.41
CA ALA A 88 -2.24 -7.88 23.54
C ALA A 88 -1.88 -8.45 24.93
N ALA A 89 -2.43 -7.90 26.01
CA ALA A 89 -2.20 -8.41 27.37
C ALA A 89 -2.71 -9.83 27.59
N HIS A 90 -3.59 -10.33 26.74
CA HIS A 90 -4.16 -11.67 26.81
C HIS A 90 -3.70 -12.58 25.67
N HIS A 91 -2.86 -12.07 24.78
CA HIS A 91 -2.38 -12.77 23.57
C HIS A 91 -3.53 -13.34 22.72
N VAL A 92 -4.56 -12.51 22.48
CA VAL A 92 -5.76 -12.89 21.71
C VAL A 92 -6.11 -11.79 20.73
N VAL A 93 -6.45 -12.20 19.51
CA VAL A 93 -7.06 -11.34 18.48
C VAL A 93 -8.53 -11.70 18.36
N GLU A 94 -9.41 -10.70 18.39
CA GLU A 94 -10.83 -10.87 18.11
C GLU A 94 -11.13 -10.46 16.65
N ALA A 95 -11.85 -11.31 15.96
CA ALA A 95 -12.20 -11.14 14.56
C ALA A 95 -13.66 -11.50 14.30
N VAL A 96 -14.13 -11.10 13.12
CA VAL A 96 -15.44 -11.53 12.59
C VAL A 96 -15.22 -12.22 11.24
N ASP A 97 -15.97 -13.29 11.00
CA ASP A 97 -16.01 -14.00 9.72
C ASP A 97 -16.84 -13.21 8.67
N ALA A 98 -16.99 -13.80 7.46
CA ALA A 98 -17.76 -13.20 6.38
C ALA A 98 -19.26 -13.06 6.71
N ASP A 99 -19.79 -13.90 7.59
CA ASP A 99 -21.18 -13.89 8.04
C ASP A 99 -21.41 -12.94 9.23
N GLY A 100 -20.34 -12.34 9.76
CA GLY A 100 -20.39 -11.41 10.91
C GLY A 100 -20.31 -12.10 12.27
N ASN A 101 -20.06 -13.41 12.33
CA ASN A 101 -19.89 -14.12 13.61
C ASN A 101 -18.52 -13.80 14.22
N ALA A 102 -18.53 -13.45 15.52
CA ALA A 102 -17.30 -13.16 16.24
C ALA A 102 -16.59 -14.47 16.66
N PHE A 103 -15.26 -14.45 16.54
CA PHE A 103 -14.39 -15.51 17.02
C PHE A 103 -13.05 -14.96 17.52
N SER A 104 -12.32 -15.77 18.29
CA SER A 104 -11.06 -15.37 18.88
C SER A 104 -9.93 -16.26 18.39
N VAL A 105 -8.76 -15.68 18.16
CA VAL A 105 -7.53 -16.39 17.75
C VAL A 105 -6.45 -16.12 18.80
N PRO A 106 -6.05 -17.10 19.60
CA PRO A 106 -4.92 -16.96 20.50
C PRO A 106 -3.60 -17.02 19.72
N TYR A 107 -2.57 -16.35 20.25
CA TYR A 107 -1.22 -16.37 19.69
C TYR A 107 -0.16 -16.35 20.79
N ASP A 108 1.06 -16.79 20.47
CA ASP A 108 2.24 -16.63 21.31
C ASP A 108 3.07 -15.42 20.85
N LYS A 109 3.15 -15.22 19.54
CA LYS A 109 3.83 -14.07 18.92
C LYS A 109 2.93 -13.48 17.83
N LEU A 110 3.00 -12.16 17.66
CA LEU A 110 2.18 -11.40 16.71
C LEU A 110 3.05 -10.61 15.74
N VAL A 111 2.69 -10.64 14.45
CA VAL A 111 3.18 -9.68 13.46
C VAL A 111 2.00 -8.83 12.98
N LEU A 112 2.00 -7.53 13.30
CA LEU A 112 1.03 -6.60 12.77
C LEU A 112 1.49 -6.10 11.39
N ALA A 113 0.74 -6.45 10.34
CA ALA A 113 1.02 -6.11 8.95
C ALA A 113 -0.25 -5.63 8.21
N SER A 114 -1.10 -4.90 8.94
CA SER A 114 -2.45 -4.49 8.48
C SER A 114 -2.44 -3.32 7.48
N GLY A 115 -1.27 -2.81 7.10
CA GLY A 115 -1.11 -1.78 6.06
C GLY A 115 -1.62 -0.40 6.46
N SER A 116 -2.02 0.37 5.47
CA SER A 116 -2.48 1.76 5.59
C SER A 116 -3.86 1.95 4.97
N ALA A 117 -4.47 3.08 5.28
CA ALA A 117 -5.70 3.55 4.65
C ALA A 117 -5.56 5.04 4.29
N LEU A 118 -6.35 5.46 3.32
CA LEU A 118 -6.44 6.85 2.92
C LEU A 118 -6.88 7.72 4.10
N PHE A 119 -6.16 8.81 4.34
CA PHE A 119 -6.56 9.80 5.34
C PHE A 119 -7.72 10.64 4.82
N ARG A 120 -8.82 10.66 5.59
CA ARG A 120 -10.01 11.47 5.31
C ARG A 120 -10.14 12.56 6.36
N PRO A 121 -9.62 13.78 6.09
CA PRO A 121 -9.79 14.93 6.98
C PRO A 121 -11.25 15.36 7.02
N ARG A 122 -11.59 16.24 7.98
CA ARG A 122 -12.94 16.80 8.09
C ARG A 122 -13.19 17.87 7.01
N VAL A 123 -13.25 17.43 5.75
CA VAL A 123 -13.70 18.27 4.63
C VAL A 123 -15.16 17.93 4.33
N PRO A 124 -16.10 18.87 4.40
CA PRO A 124 -17.50 18.62 4.05
C PRO A 124 -17.62 17.96 2.67
N GLY A 125 -18.42 16.90 2.58
CA GLY A 125 -18.68 16.16 1.36
C GLY A 125 -17.60 15.14 0.93
N LEU A 126 -16.44 15.09 1.59
CA LEU A 126 -15.37 14.16 1.23
C LEU A 126 -15.82 12.69 1.22
N ASP A 127 -16.59 12.28 2.24
CA ASP A 127 -17.02 10.89 2.39
C ASP A 127 -18.18 10.51 1.48
N THR A 128 -18.88 11.48 0.90
CA THR A 128 -20.12 11.25 0.15
C THR A 128 -20.05 11.60 -1.32
N ALA A 129 -19.12 12.47 -1.72
CA ALA A 129 -19.04 13.02 -3.07
C ALA A 129 -17.65 12.86 -3.72
N ALA A 130 -16.65 12.32 -3.01
CA ALA A 130 -15.33 12.06 -3.58
C ALA A 130 -15.07 10.57 -3.77
N PHE A 131 -14.41 10.23 -4.87
CA PHE A 131 -13.86 8.90 -5.13
C PHE A 131 -12.45 8.76 -4.56
N SER A 132 -11.98 7.53 -4.48
CA SER A 132 -10.65 7.15 -4.08
C SER A 132 -10.14 6.00 -4.95
N ILE A 133 -8.85 5.76 -4.94
CA ILE A 133 -8.23 4.56 -5.54
C ILE A 133 -7.36 3.83 -4.50
N ASP A 134 -7.67 4.01 -3.22
CA ASP A 134 -6.88 3.41 -2.14
C ASP A 134 -7.11 1.89 -2.02
N GLN A 135 -8.34 1.45 -2.26
CA GLN A 135 -8.73 0.05 -2.23
C GLN A 135 -9.30 -0.39 -3.58
N ILE A 136 -9.27 -1.70 -3.86
CA ILE A 136 -9.82 -2.26 -5.12
C ILE A 136 -11.28 -1.89 -5.32
N SER A 137 -12.09 -1.97 -4.26
CA SER A 137 -13.51 -1.58 -4.31
C SER A 137 -13.71 -0.12 -4.69
N ASP A 138 -12.90 0.78 -4.11
CA ASP A 138 -12.97 2.22 -4.40
C ASP A 138 -12.57 2.50 -5.85
N ALA A 139 -11.47 1.89 -6.31
CA ALA A 139 -11.01 2.02 -7.69
C ALA A 139 -12.04 1.46 -8.70
N ALA A 140 -12.73 0.37 -8.35
CA ALA A 140 -13.81 -0.19 -9.17
C ALA A 140 -15.03 0.73 -9.24
N LEU A 141 -15.38 1.40 -8.14
CA LEU A 141 -16.45 2.41 -8.12
C LEU A 141 -16.09 3.60 -9.00
N LEU A 142 -14.84 4.08 -8.94
CA LEU A 142 -14.34 5.15 -9.83
C LEU A 142 -14.40 4.71 -11.29
N GLU A 143 -13.94 3.50 -11.61
CA GLU A 143 -13.98 2.97 -12.99
C GLU A 143 -15.41 2.91 -13.53
N ALA A 144 -16.36 2.39 -12.76
CA ALA A 144 -17.77 2.35 -13.12
C ALA A 144 -18.35 3.75 -13.32
N HIS A 145 -18.02 4.70 -12.43
CA HIS A 145 -18.44 6.09 -12.56
C HIS A 145 -17.91 6.74 -13.84
N LEU A 146 -16.61 6.60 -14.14
CA LEU A 146 -16.01 7.18 -15.35
C LEU A 146 -16.64 6.63 -16.62
N ARG A 147 -16.99 5.34 -16.68
CA ARG A 147 -17.72 4.75 -17.81
C ARG A 147 -19.13 5.33 -17.95
N ASN A 148 -19.85 5.50 -16.84
CA ASN A 148 -21.21 6.02 -16.82
C ASN A 148 -21.28 7.54 -17.16
N LEU A 149 -20.15 8.27 -17.16
CA LEU A 149 -20.14 9.66 -17.65
C LEU A 149 -20.57 9.77 -19.11
N ALA A 150 -20.35 8.74 -19.92
CA ALA A 150 -20.75 8.75 -21.34
C ALA A 150 -22.27 8.89 -21.51
N ASP A 151 -23.05 8.36 -20.57
CA ASP A 151 -24.52 8.37 -20.59
C ASP A 151 -25.11 9.68 -20.04
N GLN A 152 -24.27 10.56 -19.48
CA GLN A 152 -24.71 11.84 -18.93
C GLN A 152 -24.74 12.93 -20.02
N PRO A 153 -25.61 13.95 -19.87
CA PRO A 153 -25.60 15.09 -20.77
C PRO A 153 -24.24 15.78 -20.85
N ASN A 154 -23.81 16.12 -22.07
CA ASN A 154 -22.53 16.76 -22.27
C ASN A 154 -22.50 18.14 -21.57
N SER A 155 -21.53 18.35 -20.69
CA SER A 155 -21.30 19.61 -19.99
C SER A 155 -19.82 19.73 -19.59
N ALA A 156 -19.37 20.96 -19.34
CA ALA A 156 -18.02 21.21 -18.85
C ALA A 156 -17.75 20.44 -17.53
N ALA A 157 -18.72 20.42 -16.61
CA ALA A 157 -18.59 19.69 -15.34
C ALA A 157 -18.46 18.18 -15.54
N ARG A 158 -19.24 17.57 -16.47
CA ARG A 158 -19.12 16.15 -16.80
C ARG A 158 -17.72 15.80 -17.34
N ASN A 159 -17.17 16.68 -18.15
CA ASN A 159 -15.89 16.47 -18.82
C ASN A 159 -14.68 16.87 -17.93
N THR A 160 -14.91 17.37 -16.72
CA THR A 160 -13.86 17.78 -15.79
C THR A 160 -13.69 16.74 -14.66
N VAL A 161 -12.45 16.32 -14.43
CA VAL A 161 -12.04 15.52 -13.28
C VAL A 161 -11.09 16.34 -12.43
N VAL A 162 -11.34 16.39 -11.13
CA VAL A 162 -10.46 17.01 -10.14
C VAL A 162 -9.75 15.92 -9.35
N VAL A 163 -8.43 15.95 -9.32
CA VAL A 163 -7.58 15.11 -8.48
C VAL A 163 -7.03 15.95 -7.33
N VAL A 164 -7.32 15.55 -6.11
CA VAL A 164 -6.88 16.26 -4.89
C VAL A 164 -5.67 15.56 -4.28
N GLY A 165 -4.52 16.23 -4.33
CA GLY A 165 -3.20 15.74 -3.93
C GLY A 165 -2.32 15.47 -5.16
N ALA A 166 -1.13 16.08 -5.19
CA ALA A 166 -0.09 15.85 -6.20
C ALA A 166 1.08 15.02 -5.65
N GLY A 167 0.80 14.11 -4.72
CA GLY A 167 1.74 13.06 -4.32
C GLY A 167 1.82 11.93 -5.33
N PHE A 168 2.56 10.86 -5.02
CA PHE A 168 2.80 9.72 -5.91
C PHE A 168 1.51 9.20 -6.56
N THR A 169 0.53 8.80 -5.77
CA THR A 169 -0.76 8.27 -6.25
C THR A 169 -1.56 9.28 -7.08
N GLY A 170 -1.55 10.56 -6.66
CA GLY A 170 -2.27 11.62 -7.38
C GLY A 170 -1.67 11.90 -8.75
N ILE A 171 -0.35 11.84 -8.89
CA ILE A 171 0.33 12.00 -10.17
C ILE A 171 -0.02 10.83 -11.10
N GLU A 172 0.08 9.58 -10.61
CA GLU A 172 -0.20 8.39 -11.40
C GLU A 172 -1.64 8.38 -11.93
N ILE A 173 -2.64 8.61 -11.08
CA ILE A 173 -4.03 8.66 -11.57
C ILE A 173 -4.27 9.85 -12.49
N ALA A 174 -3.71 11.04 -12.20
CA ALA A 174 -3.93 12.22 -13.02
C ALA A 174 -3.40 12.02 -14.45
N THR A 175 -2.26 11.34 -14.60
CA THR A 175 -1.65 11.09 -15.93
C THR A 175 -2.34 9.99 -16.73
N GLU A 176 -3.02 9.06 -16.08
CA GLU A 176 -3.86 8.03 -16.73
C GLU A 176 -5.21 8.59 -17.23
N LEU A 177 -5.78 9.57 -16.53
CA LEU A 177 -7.13 10.09 -16.81
C LEU A 177 -7.33 10.66 -18.24
N PRO A 178 -6.40 11.41 -18.85
CA PRO A 178 -6.63 11.97 -20.19
C PRO A 178 -6.95 10.91 -21.25
N GLU A 179 -6.27 9.78 -21.24
CA GLU A 179 -6.52 8.68 -22.18
C GLU A 179 -7.82 7.93 -21.84
N ARG A 180 -8.03 7.63 -20.55
CA ARG A 180 -9.26 6.98 -20.08
C ARG A 180 -10.51 7.80 -20.42
N LEU A 181 -10.49 9.12 -20.20
CA LEU A 181 -11.60 10.00 -20.53
C LEU A 181 -11.85 10.05 -22.02
N ARG A 182 -10.80 10.11 -22.84
CA ARG A 182 -10.95 10.06 -24.31
C ARG A 182 -11.59 8.74 -24.77
N SER A 183 -11.23 7.63 -24.15
CA SER A 183 -11.80 6.31 -24.49
C SER A 183 -13.28 6.19 -24.12
N PHE A 184 -13.73 6.81 -23.02
CA PHE A 184 -15.12 6.74 -22.58
C PHE A 184 -16.01 7.82 -23.19
N LEU A 185 -15.53 9.04 -23.32
CA LEU A 185 -16.31 10.18 -23.78
C LEU A 185 -16.20 10.46 -25.29
N GLY A 186 -15.27 9.78 -25.96
CA GLY A 186 -14.94 10.00 -27.37
C GLY A 186 -13.83 11.05 -27.58
N ALA A 187 -13.04 10.83 -28.62
CA ALA A 187 -11.83 11.63 -28.92
C ALA A 187 -12.08 13.12 -29.16
N SER A 188 -13.30 13.50 -29.57
CA SER A 188 -13.70 14.92 -29.81
C SER A 188 -14.13 15.64 -28.52
N THR A 189 -14.26 14.94 -27.40
CA THR A 189 -14.65 15.57 -26.12
C THR A 189 -13.47 16.30 -25.51
N ALA A 190 -13.66 17.60 -25.21
CA ALA A 190 -12.67 18.40 -24.48
C ALA A 190 -12.66 18.01 -22.99
N ALA A 191 -12.03 16.87 -22.68
CA ALA A 191 -11.86 16.41 -21.31
C ALA A 191 -10.79 17.26 -20.60
N LYS A 192 -11.02 17.56 -19.32
CA LYS A 192 -10.14 18.36 -18.48
C LYS A 192 -9.78 17.62 -17.21
N VAL A 193 -8.48 17.56 -16.90
CA VAL A 193 -7.96 17.06 -15.62
C VAL A 193 -7.32 18.21 -14.87
N ILE A 194 -7.72 18.41 -13.61
CA ILE A 194 -7.20 19.47 -12.74
C ILE A 194 -6.64 18.82 -11.48
N VAL A 195 -5.37 19.05 -11.19
CA VAL A 195 -4.72 18.60 -9.95
C VAL A 195 -4.68 19.78 -8.97
N ILE A 196 -5.18 19.54 -7.75
CA ILE A 196 -5.17 20.51 -6.64
C ILE A 196 -4.14 20.03 -5.61
N GLU A 197 -3.17 20.89 -5.29
CA GLU A 197 -2.13 20.61 -4.32
C GLU A 197 -1.97 21.77 -3.33
N GLN A 198 -1.98 21.44 -2.03
CA GLN A 198 -1.81 22.43 -0.97
C GLN A 198 -0.36 22.91 -0.82
N ALA A 199 0.61 22.07 -1.22
CA ALA A 199 2.02 22.44 -1.23
C ALA A 199 2.36 23.34 -2.44
N GLY A 200 3.52 24.01 -2.36
CA GLY A 200 4.00 24.90 -3.42
C GLY A 200 4.66 24.19 -4.60
N ALA A 201 4.59 22.85 -4.67
CA ALA A 201 5.22 22.08 -5.75
C ALA A 201 4.50 20.76 -5.99
N VAL A 202 4.57 20.25 -7.23
CA VAL A 202 4.16 18.91 -7.60
C VAL A 202 5.14 17.89 -6.98
N GLY A 203 4.62 16.76 -6.52
CA GLY A 203 5.44 15.71 -5.92
C GLY A 203 6.24 16.21 -4.71
N PRO A 204 5.62 16.81 -3.67
CA PRO A 204 6.35 17.39 -2.57
C PRO A 204 7.31 16.40 -1.89
N ASP A 205 6.91 15.12 -1.81
CA ASP A 205 7.70 14.04 -1.20
C ASP A 205 8.64 13.34 -2.19
N LEU A 206 8.59 13.70 -3.48
CA LEU A 206 9.44 13.11 -4.53
C LEU A 206 10.76 13.87 -4.72
N GLY A 207 10.91 15.02 -4.08
CA GLY A 207 12.10 15.86 -4.21
C GLY A 207 12.16 16.67 -5.51
N ALA A 208 13.24 17.43 -5.67
CA ALA A 208 13.41 18.34 -6.79
C ALA A 208 13.85 17.64 -8.10
N GLY A 209 14.49 16.47 -8.00
CA GLY A 209 15.06 15.75 -9.16
C GLY A 209 14.02 15.38 -10.21
N PRO A 210 13.01 14.57 -9.93
CA PRO A 210 12.02 14.15 -10.92
C PRO A 210 10.97 15.20 -11.26
N ARG A 211 10.85 16.30 -10.48
CA ARG A 211 9.79 17.31 -10.67
C ARG A 211 9.72 17.91 -12.07
N PRO A 212 10.81 18.35 -12.72
CA PRO A 212 10.74 18.89 -14.06
C PRO A 212 10.15 17.93 -15.09
N VAL A 213 10.44 16.63 -14.94
CA VAL A 213 9.89 15.57 -15.81
C VAL A 213 8.39 15.42 -15.58
N ILE A 214 7.94 15.45 -14.33
CA ILE A 214 6.52 15.35 -13.97
C ILE A 214 5.74 16.57 -14.51
N GLU A 215 6.28 17.77 -14.35
CA GLU A 215 5.68 19.01 -14.85
C GLU A 215 5.61 19.04 -16.39
N GLN A 216 6.64 18.52 -17.06
CA GLN A 216 6.63 18.33 -18.52
C GLN A 216 5.53 17.36 -18.94
N ALA A 217 5.43 16.18 -18.30
CA ALA A 217 4.39 15.21 -18.59
C ALA A 217 2.98 15.80 -18.37
N PHE A 218 2.75 16.55 -17.30
CA PHE A 218 1.49 17.23 -17.06
C PHE A 218 1.16 18.23 -18.18
N THR A 219 2.14 19.01 -18.61
CA THR A 219 1.97 19.99 -19.69
C THR A 219 1.59 19.30 -21.01
N GLU A 220 2.32 18.26 -21.39
CA GLU A 220 2.09 17.54 -22.65
C GLU A 220 0.78 16.73 -22.65
N LEU A 221 0.34 16.24 -21.47
CA LEU A 221 -0.94 15.55 -21.29
C LEU A 221 -2.13 16.53 -21.14
N GLY A 222 -1.87 17.85 -21.08
CA GLY A 222 -2.90 18.86 -20.91
C GLY A 222 -3.53 18.91 -19.51
N ILE A 223 -2.77 18.52 -18.48
CA ILE A 223 -3.22 18.51 -17.08
C ILE A 223 -2.97 19.89 -16.47
N GLU A 224 -4.03 20.51 -15.93
CA GLU A 224 -3.93 21.78 -15.19
C GLU A 224 -3.51 21.50 -13.74
N VAL A 225 -2.54 22.25 -13.21
CA VAL A 225 -2.09 22.13 -11.82
C VAL A 225 -2.37 23.43 -11.07
N ARG A 226 -2.92 23.32 -9.87
CA ARG A 226 -3.14 24.43 -8.93
C ARG A 226 -2.43 24.14 -7.62
N LEU A 227 -1.34 24.85 -7.41
CA LEU A 227 -0.49 24.76 -6.22
C LEU A 227 -0.91 25.80 -5.16
N ASN A 228 -0.48 25.58 -3.90
CA ASN A 228 -0.78 26.42 -2.74
C ASN A 228 -2.29 26.57 -2.48
N VAL A 229 -3.08 25.55 -2.85
CA VAL A 229 -4.54 25.57 -2.73
C VAL A 229 -5.02 24.27 -2.09
N ALA A 230 -5.76 24.39 -0.99
CA ALA A 230 -6.46 23.25 -0.39
C ALA A 230 -7.93 23.21 -0.84
N VAL A 231 -8.56 22.04 -0.70
CA VAL A 231 -10.00 21.89 -0.88
C VAL A 231 -10.72 22.13 0.45
N SER A 232 -11.71 23.01 0.46
CA SER A 232 -12.50 23.36 1.65
C SER A 232 -13.88 22.72 1.69
N ASN A 233 -14.44 22.35 0.54
CA ASN A 233 -15.74 21.67 0.43
C ASN A 233 -15.80 20.84 -0.86
N ILE A 234 -16.53 19.73 -0.80
CA ILE A 234 -16.81 18.85 -1.95
C ILE A 234 -18.32 18.61 -1.99
N ASP A 235 -18.89 18.61 -3.18
CA ASP A 235 -20.30 18.21 -3.39
C ASP A 235 -20.43 17.45 -4.74
N THR A 236 -21.65 17.06 -5.09
CA THR A 236 -21.93 16.29 -6.31
C THR A 236 -21.65 17.03 -7.62
N ASP A 237 -21.40 18.34 -7.54
CA ASP A 237 -21.18 19.23 -8.67
C ASP A 237 -19.74 19.78 -8.74
N GLY A 238 -18.88 19.41 -7.76
CA GLY A 238 -17.47 19.77 -7.78
C GLY A 238 -16.86 20.11 -6.44
N ILE A 239 -15.93 21.05 -6.40
CA ILE A 239 -15.23 21.48 -5.20
C ILE A 239 -15.26 22.98 -5.00
N VAL A 240 -15.07 23.39 -3.74
CA VAL A 240 -14.69 24.77 -3.38
C VAL A 240 -13.30 24.72 -2.77
N THR A 241 -12.42 25.59 -3.22
CA THR A 241 -11.04 25.71 -2.75
C THR A 241 -10.96 26.62 -1.52
N SER A 242 -9.83 26.58 -0.80
CA SER A 242 -9.58 27.41 0.40
C SER A 242 -9.59 28.91 0.14
N ASN A 243 -9.37 29.35 -1.10
CA ASN A 243 -9.48 30.75 -1.51
C ASN A 243 -10.87 31.12 -2.04
N GLY A 244 -11.88 30.23 -1.88
CA GLY A 244 -13.26 30.47 -2.26
C GLY A 244 -13.61 30.22 -3.73
N GLN A 245 -12.67 29.75 -4.54
CA GLN A 245 -12.93 29.46 -5.97
C GLN A 245 -13.75 28.17 -6.10
N ARG A 246 -14.82 28.20 -6.90
CA ARG A 246 -15.58 27.03 -7.32
C ARG A 246 -14.93 26.38 -8.56
N ILE A 247 -14.87 25.04 -8.56
CA ILE A 247 -14.51 24.23 -9.74
C ILE A 247 -15.64 23.21 -9.93
N ASP A 248 -16.37 23.35 -11.01
CA ASP A 248 -17.44 22.44 -11.37
C ASP A 248 -16.85 21.18 -12.01
N ALA A 249 -17.16 20.02 -11.42
CA ALA A 249 -16.68 18.70 -11.86
C ALA A 249 -17.63 17.60 -11.38
N LYS A 250 -17.95 16.65 -12.22
CA LYS A 250 -18.74 15.46 -11.80
C LYS A 250 -17.89 14.36 -11.20
N THR A 251 -16.57 14.50 -11.25
CA THR A 251 -15.63 13.54 -10.70
C THR A 251 -14.58 14.25 -9.84
N VAL A 252 -14.54 13.90 -8.57
CA VAL A 252 -13.51 14.36 -7.63
C VAL A 252 -12.82 13.13 -7.06
N ILE A 253 -11.50 13.04 -7.19
CA ILE A 253 -10.68 11.91 -6.72
C ILE A 253 -9.79 12.42 -5.59
N TRP A 254 -9.95 11.84 -4.40
CA TRP A 254 -9.14 12.18 -3.23
C TRP A 254 -7.97 11.21 -3.10
N THR A 255 -6.74 11.72 -3.17
CA THR A 255 -5.50 10.94 -3.03
C THR A 255 -4.59 11.50 -1.93
N ALA A 256 -5.04 12.53 -1.22
CA ALA A 256 -4.22 13.27 -0.26
C ALA A 256 -4.11 12.57 1.10
N GLY A 257 -2.91 12.12 1.38
CA GLY A 257 -2.49 11.58 2.67
C GLY A 257 -2.83 10.10 2.88
N MET A 258 -1.91 9.40 3.56
CA MET A 258 -2.09 8.03 4.05
C MET A 258 -1.80 7.97 5.55
N ARG A 259 -2.42 7.05 6.25
CA ARG A 259 -2.17 6.75 7.66
C ARG A 259 -2.13 5.25 7.88
N ALA A 260 -1.33 4.83 8.85
CA ALA A 260 -1.32 3.44 9.30
C ALA A 260 -2.73 2.99 9.69
N ASN A 261 -3.01 1.72 9.46
CA ASN A 261 -4.29 1.10 9.82
C ASN A 261 -4.62 1.35 11.29
N PRO A 262 -5.87 1.70 11.64
CA PRO A 262 -6.28 2.00 13.01
C PRO A 262 -6.01 0.91 14.05
N LEU A 263 -5.78 -0.34 13.66
CA LEU A 263 -5.39 -1.42 14.58
C LEU A 263 -4.11 -1.09 15.38
N THR A 264 -3.22 -0.24 14.84
CA THR A 264 -2.06 0.25 15.60
C THR A 264 -2.43 0.95 16.90
N LYS A 265 -3.62 1.57 16.98
CA LYS A 265 -4.10 2.31 18.16
C LYS A 265 -4.51 1.37 19.31
N GLN A 266 -4.72 0.09 19.02
CA GLN A 266 -5.12 -0.90 20.02
C GLN A 266 -3.92 -1.48 20.79
N LEU A 267 -2.71 -1.25 20.29
CA LEU A 267 -1.48 -1.60 20.99
C LEU A 267 -1.05 -0.44 21.90
N ASN A 268 -0.67 -0.76 23.14
CA ASN A 268 -0.17 0.24 24.09
C ASN A 268 1.30 0.59 23.82
N ALA A 269 1.54 1.22 22.65
CA ALA A 269 2.86 1.60 22.17
C ALA A 269 2.83 3.01 21.54
N GLU A 270 3.98 3.66 21.48
CA GLU A 270 4.11 4.97 20.84
C GLU A 270 3.98 4.89 19.31
N ARG A 271 3.50 5.97 18.71
CA ARG A 271 3.26 6.10 17.27
C ARG A 271 3.74 7.43 16.73
N ASP A 272 4.19 7.42 15.50
CA ASP A 272 4.51 8.63 14.76
C ASP A 272 3.24 9.42 14.35
N PRO A 273 3.37 10.62 13.77
CA PRO A 273 2.22 11.42 13.31
C PRO A 273 1.34 10.74 12.25
N LEU A 274 1.85 9.75 11.51
CA LEU A 274 1.09 8.95 10.56
C LEU A 274 0.40 7.74 11.20
N GLY A 275 0.61 7.52 12.51
CA GLY A 275 0.03 6.41 13.26
C GLY A 275 0.83 5.11 13.18
N ARG A 276 2.06 5.14 12.63
CA ARG A 276 2.96 3.99 12.58
C ARG A 276 3.57 3.73 13.95
N LEU A 277 3.70 2.47 14.32
CA LEU A 277 4.35 2.03 15.55
C LEU A 277 5.87 2.22 15.46
N TYR A 278 6.48 2.78 16.47
CA TYR A 278 7.94 2.75 16.59
C TYR A 278 8.42 1.33 16.85
N VAL A 279 9.40 0.89 16.08
CA VAL A 279 10.01 -0.43 16.20
C VAL A 279 11.52 -0.31 16.44
N ASP A 280 12.09 -1.36 17.03
CA ASP A 280 13.54 -1.48 17.14
C ASP A 280 14.19 -1.93 15.80
N ALA A 281 15.51 -2.07 15.79
CA ALA A 281 16.24 -2.52 14.61
C ALA A 281 15.85 -3.95 14.14
N LYS A 282 15.12 -4.69 14.94
CA LYS A 282 14.67 -6.07 14.64
C LYS A 282 13.18 -6.13 14.30
N LEU A 283 12.54 -4.96 14.13
CA LEU A 283 11.12 -4.75 13.84
C LEU A 283 10.18 -5.16 14.97
N ARG A 284 10.67 -5.29 16.21
CA ARG A 284 9.84 -5.45 17.39
C ARG A 284 9.26 -4.11 17.80
N VAL A 285 7.99 -4.08 18.15
CA VAL A 285 7.31 -2.87 18.63
C VAL A 285 7.90 -2.44 19.97
N LEU A 286 8.31 -1.19 20.11
CA LEU A 286 8.92 -0.67 21.33
C LEU A 286 7.97 -0.80 22.52
N GLY A 287 8.45 -1.43 23.59
CA GLY A 287 7.67 -1.70 24.81
C GLY A 287 6.74 -2.92 24.74
N MET A 288 6.86 -3.78 23.71
CA MET A 288 6.07 -4.99 23.56
C MET A 288 6.96 -6.17 23.13
N ASP A 289 7.15 -7.14 24.01
CA ASP A 289 8.10 -8.25 23.78
C ASP A 289 7.62 -9.26 22.74
N ASP A 290 6.30 -9.41 22.57
CA ASP A 290 5.69 -10.45 21.74
C ASP A 290 5.06 -9.92 20.45
N VAL A 291 5.30 -8.63 20.10
CA VAL A 291 4.69 -7.98 18.94
C VAL A 291 5.73 -7.39 18.02
N PHE A 292 5.69 -7.81 16.76
CA PHE A 292 6.45 -7.25 15.66
C PHE A 292 5.51 -6.44 14.74
N ALA A 293 6.07 -5.50 13.99
CA ALA A 293 5.30 -4.74 13.00
C ALA A 293 6.07 -4.60 11.69
N ALA A 294 5.37 -4.69 10.56
CA ALA A 294 5.98 -4.59 9.24
C ALA A 294 5.09 -3.85 8.23
N GLY A 295 5.70 -3.19 7.25
CA GLY A 295 5.03 -2.39 6.24
C GLY A 295 4.50 -1.07 6.79
N ASP A 296 3.40 -0.58 6.24
CA ASP A 296 2.85 0.76 6.49
C ASP A 296 2.43 1.03 7.95
N VAL A 297 2.42 0.03 8.82
CA VAL A 297 2.14 0.16 10.26
C VAL A 297 3.39 0.36 11.11
N ALA A 298 4.59 0.23 10.53
CA ALA A 298 5.87 0.30 11.23
C ALA A 298 6.68 1.53 10.83
N PHE A 299 7.24 2.23 11.82
CA PHE A 299 8.24 3.28 11.63
C PHE A 299 9.63 2.71 11.95
N ALA A 300 10.32 2.25 10.91
CA ALA A 300 11.58 1.54 10.99
C ALA A 300 12.71 2.33 10.32
N ALA A 301 13.89 2.39 10.95
CA ALA A 301 15.08 2.90 10.29
C ALA A 301 15.54 1.94 9.18
N THR A 302 15.96 2.46 8.04
CA THR A 302 16.46 1.67 6.90
C THR A 302 17.97 1.60 6.85
N ASP A 303 18.64 2.55 7.47
CA ASP A 303 20.10 2.69 7.50
C ASP A 303 20.55 3.47 8.76
N ASP A 304 21.85 3.70 8.86
CA ASP A 304 22.46 4.46 9.94
C ASP A 304 22.58 5.97 9.60
N LEU A 305 22.02 6.43 8.48
CA LEU A 305 22.05 7.81 8.00
C LEU A 305 20.80 8.62 8.37
N GLY A 306 19.86 8.01 9.10
CA GLY A 306 18.61 8.65 9.53
C GLY A 306 17.45 8.49 8.55
N ASN A 307 17.59 7.64 7.53
CA ASN A 307 16.48 7.32 6.65
C ASN A 307 15.54 6.30 7.29
N HIS A 308 14.24 6.43 6.99
CA HIS A 308 13.20 5.56 7.53
C HIS A 308 12.32 5.03 6.41
N ALA A 309 11.78 3.84 6.62
CA ALA A 309 10.87 3.20 5.69
C ALA A 309 9.66 4.09 5.38
N LEU A 310 9.32 4.17 4.10
CA LEU A 310 8.11 4.85 3.62
C LEU A 310 6.97 3.83 3.46
N MET A 311 5.74 4.31 3.43
CA MET A 311 4.57 3.49 3.11
C MET A 311 4.59 3.11 1.62
N SER A 312 5.25 2.01 1.31
CA SER A 312 5.43 1.51 -0.06
C SER A 312 5.52 -0.01 -0.08
N CYS A 313 5.16 -0.62 -1.22
CA CYS A 313 5.30 -2.06 -1.41
C CYS A 313 6.75 -2.53 -1.26
N GLN A 314 7.72 -1.75 -1.74
CA GLN A 314 9.15 -2.07 -1.65
C GLN A 314 9.62 -2.23 -0.19
N HIS A 315 9.31 -1.25 0.69
CA HIS A 315 9.64 -1.36 2.10
C HIS A 315 8.81 -2.44 2.79
N ALA A 316 7.53 -2.58 2.45
CA ALA A 316 6.65 -3.58 3.04
C ALA A 316 7.12 -5.01 2.76
N MET A 317 7.58 -5.30 1.56
CA MET A 317 8.11 -6.61 1.18
C MET A 317 9.37 -6.96 1.96
N ASN A 318 10.32 -6.04 2.05
CA ASN A 318 11.56 -6.27 2.76
C ASN A 318 11.34 -6.36 4.28
N MET A 319 10.61 -5.40 4.86
CA MET A 319 10.25 -5.47 6.28
C MET A 319 9.51 -6.76 6.63
N GLY A 320 8.61 -7.23 5.74
CA GLY A 320 7.91 -8.49 5.93
C GLY A 320 8.86 -9.68 6.07
N ARG A 321 9.86 -9.79 5.18
CA ARG A 321 10.86 -10.87 5.26
C ARG A 321 11.63 -10.85 6.57
N PHE A 322 12.09 -9.68 7.01
CA PHE A 322 12.81 -9.52 8.28
C PHE A 322 11.91 -9.77 9.50
N ALA A 323 10.70 -9.23 9.52
CA ALA A 323 9.77 -9.43 10.64
C ALA A 323 9.38 -10.91 10.78
N GLY A 324 9.09 -11.59 9.66
CA GLY A 324 8.81 -13.01 9.64
C GLY A 324 9.98 -13.86 10.12
N HIS A 325 11.19 -13.58 9.60
CA HIS A 325 12.41 -14.25 10.08
C HIS A 325 12.60 -14.03 11.59
N ASN A 326 12.50 -12.79 12.05
CA ASN A 326 12.79 -12.43 13.44
C ASN A 326 11.78 -12.99 14.44
N VAL A 327 10.49 -12.97 14.13
CA VAL A 327 9.48 -13.57 15.01
C VAL A 327 9.65 -15.09 15.13
N ALA A 328 10.05 -15.76 14.04
CA ALA A 328 10.36 -17.19 14.07
C ALA A 328 11.69 -17.47 14.78
N ALA A 329 12.73 -16.67 14.55
CA ALA A 329 14.02 -16.77 15.22
C ALA A 329 13.86 -16.67 16.74
N GLU A 330 13.09 -15.68 17.23
CA GLU A 330 12.81 -15.54 18.64
C GLU A 330 12.03 -16.73 19.22
N THR A 331 11.07 -17.26 18.45
CA THR A 331 10.29 -18.43 18.90
C THR A 331 11.15 -19.71 19.01
N LEU A 332 12.24 -19.76 18.23
CA LEU A 332 13.23 -20.84 18.17
C LEU A 332 14.46 -20.60 19.04
N ASP A 333 14.49 -19.50 19.81
CA ASP A 333 15.66 -19.07 20.61
C ASP A 333 16.92 -18.84 19.75
N ASN A 334 16.75 -18.39 18.47
CA ASN A 334 17.82 -18.04 17.54
C ASN A 334 18.12 -16.54 17.57
N GLU A 335 19.26 -16.15 16.99
CA GLU A 335 19.64 -14.74 16.83
C GLU A 335 18.74 -14.01 15.83
N LEU A 336 18.30 -12.78 16.17
CA LEU A 336 17.49 -11.92 15.34
C LEU A 336 18.36 -11.05 14.42
N LEU A 337 17.92 -10.87 13.20
CA LEU A 337 18.62 -10.04 12.20
C LEU A 337 18.19 -8.57 12.28
N PRO A 338 19.12 -7.61 12.23
CA PRO A 338 18.76 -6.21 12.10
C PRO A 338 18.18 -5.92 10.71
N TYR A 339 17.03 -5.27 10.66
CA TYR A 339 16.46 -4.79 9.40
C TYR A 339 17.33 -3.70 8.78
N ARG A 340 17.63 -3.82 7.50
CA ARG A 340 18.34 -2.84 6.71
C ARG A 340 17.79 -2.80 5.28
N GLN A 341 17.63 -1.59 4.75
CA GLN A 341 17.29 -1.35 3.35
C GLN A 341 17.91 -0.03 2.88
N PRO A 342 19.25 0.01 2.72
CA PRO A 342 19.94 1.24 2.35
C PRO A 342 19.64 1.69 0.91
N VAL A 343 19.27 0.75 0.04
CA VAL A 343 18.90 1.06 -1.35
C VAL A 343 17.42 1.37 -1.44
N TYR A 344 17.11 2.52 -2.00
CA TYR A 344 15.74 2.95 -2.23
C TYR A 344 15.58 3.44 -3.67
N VAL A 345 14.51 3.00 -4.32
CA VAL A 345 14.19 3.40 -5.70
C VAL A 345 12.74 3.84 -5.80
N THR A 346 12.42 4.64 -6.81
CA THR A 346 11.03 4.90 -7.19
C THR A 346 10.86 4.77 -8.68
N CYS A 347 9.70 4.24 -9.08
CA CYS A 347 9.28 4.19 -10.47
C CYS A 347 7.86 4.76 -10.54
N LEU A 348 7.75 6.02 -10.90
CA LEU A 348 6.49 6.76 -10.98
C LEU A 348 5.92 6.63 -12.38
N ASP A 349 4.69 6.18 -12.48
CA ASP A 349 3.94 6.12 -13.74
C ASP A 349 3.46 7.52 -14.16
N LEU A 350 3.55 7.83 -15.44
CA LEU A 350 3.11 9.08 -16.04
C LEU A 350 2.12 8.84 -17.21
N GLY A 351 1.33 7.78 -17.10
CA GLY A 351 0.31 7.42 -18.09
C GLY A 351 0.91 7.11 -19.46
N SER A 352 0.28 7.63 -20.51
CA SER A 352 0.76 7.46 -21.89
C SER A 352 2.03 8.26 -22.22
N TRP A 353 2.46 9.17 -21.34
CA TRP A 353 3.72 9.90 -21.49
C TRP A 353 4.95 9.03 -21.19
N GLY A 354 4.80 7.99 -20.33
CA GLY A 354 5.87 7.12 -19.93
C GLY A 354 5.96 6.93 -18.41
N ALA A 355 7.18 6.99 -17.86
CA ALA A 355 7.43 6.94 -16.43
C ALA A 355 8.74 7.66 -16.08
N VAL A 356 9.04 7.81 -14.79
CA VAL A 356 10.34 8.27 -14.30
C VAL A 356 10.84 7.32 -13.21
N PHE A 357 12.06 6.79 -13.37
CA PHE A 357 12.73 5.94 -12.40
C PHE A 357 13.87 6.68 -11.74
N THR A 358 13.92 6.62 -10.41
CA THR A 358 14.95 7.26 -9.60
C THR A 358 15.60 6.28 -8.63
N GLU A 359 16.85 6.53 -8.27
CA GLU A 359 17.61 5.79 -7.27
C GLU A 359 18.08 6.72 -6.14
N GLY A 360 18.24 6.14 -4.97
CA GLY A 360 18.72 6.83 -3.78
C GLY A 360 17.66 7.68 -3.10
N TRP A 361 17.95 8.06 -1.87
CA TRP A 361 17.09 8.93 -1.07
C TRP A 361 17.03 10.37 -1.60
N ASP A 362 18.04 10.79 -2.35
CA ASP A 362 18.11 12.06 -3.07
C ASP A 362 17.43 12.04 -4.44
N ARG A 363 16.81 10.90 -4.82
CA ARG A 363 16.00 10.76 -6.04
C ARG A 363 16.75 11.05 -7.33
N GLN A 364 17.95 10.49 -7.49
CA GLN A 364 18.71 10.60 -8.74
C GLN A 364 17.97 9.95 -9.90
N MET A 365 17.63 10.71 -10.93
CA MET A 365 16.96 10.19 -12.14
C MET A 365 17.90 9.24 -12.88
N LYS A 366 17.38 8.08 -13.27
CA LYS A 366 18.11 7.04 -14.02
C LYS A 366 17.47 6.74 -15.37
N LEU A 367 16.14 6.59 -15.40
CA LEU A 367 15.40 6.31 -16.64
C LEU A 367 14.19 7.24 -16.71
N VAL A 368 13.80 7.62 -17.94
CA VAL A 368 12.66 8.50 -18.23
C VAL A 368 11.95 8.02 -19.49
N GLY A 369 10.64 8.25 -19.59
CA GLY A 369 9.85 7.93 -20.78
C GLY A 369 9.58 6.43 -20.91
N ASP A 370 9.69 5.90 -22.15
CA ASP A 370 9.32 4.53 -22.48
C ASP A 370 10.18 3.48 -21.80
N GLU A 371 11.47 3.73 -21.60
CA GLU A 371 12.37 2.79 -20.90
C GLU A 371 11.97 2.65 -19.42
N ALA A 372 11.68 3.77 -18.76
CA ALA A 372 11.16 3.75 -17.39
C ALA A 372 9.77 3.09 -17.31
N LYS A 373 8.91 3.29 -18.32
CA LYS A 373 7.58 2.65 -18.40
C LYS A 373 7.70 1.13 -18.56
N ALA A 374 8.65 0.66 -19.36
CA ALA A 374 8.91 -0.77 -19.50
C ALA A 374 9.35 -1.39 -18.15
N LEU A 375 10.27 -0.72 -17.45
CA LEU A 375 10.68 -1.13 -16.11
C LEU A 375 9.51 -1.08 -15.11
N LYS A 376 8.71 -0.01 -15.10
CA LYS A 376 7.51 0.10 -14.26
C LYS A 376 6.56 -1.08 -14.48
N ARG A 377 6.34 -1.45 -15.74
CA ARG A 377 5.50 -2.60 -16.08
C ARG A 377 6.06 -3.89 -15.49
N GLN A 378 7.36 -4.16 -15.66
CA GLN A 378 8.00 -5.34 -15.12
C GLN A 378 7.90 -5.39 -13.59
N ILE A 379 8.20 -4.29 -12.90
CA ILE A 379 8.02 -4.19 -11.45
C ILE A 379 6.59 -4.55 -11.05
N CYS A 380 5.62 -3.93 -11.71
CA CYS A 380 4.22 -4.01 -11.32
C CYS A 380 3.50 -5.30 -11.74
N THR A 381 4.03 -6.06 -12.72
CA THR A 381 3.40 -7.29 -13.20
C THR A 381 4.16 -8.57 -12.82
N GLU A 382 5.43 -8.45 -12.38
CA GLU A 382 6.27 -9.59 -12.07
C GLU A 382 6.86 -9.49 -10.65
N TRP A 383 7.64 -8.44 -10.36
CA TRP A 383 8.51 -8.40 -9.17
C TRP A 383 7.76 -8.23 -7.85
N ILE A 384 6.66 -7.49 -7.86
CA ILE A 384 5.84 -7.28 -6.65
C ILE A 384 4.74 -8.33 -6.47
N TYR A 385 4.56 -9.25 -7.44
CA TYR A 385 3.62 -10.36 -7.29
C TYR A 385 4.15 -11.44 -6.34
N PRO A 386 3.25 -12.30 -5.81
CA PRO A 386 3.67 -13.43 -4.99
C PRO A 386 4.62 -14.35 -5.76
N PRO A 387 5.56 -15.01 -5.08
CA PRO A 387 6.37 -16.05 -5.72
C PRO A 387 5.48 -17.22 -6.16
N ALA A 388 6.02 -18.08 -7.03
CA ALA A 388 5.31 -19.30 -7.43
C ALA A 388 4.87 -20.11 -6.21
N ALA A 389 3.70 -20.75 -6.31
CA ALA A 389 3.13 -21.61 -5.25
C ALA A 389 3.87 -22.95 -5.15
N ASP A 390 5.15 -22.88 -4.93
CA ASP A 390 6.13 -23.95 -4.79
C ASP A 390 6.96 -23.66 -3.54
N ARG A 391 7.10 -24.66 -2.66
CA ARG A 391 7.73 -24.50 -1.34
C ARG A 391 9.16 -23.95 -1.43
N LYS A 392 9.96 -24.55 -2.33
CA LYS A 392 11.38 -24.15 -2.47
C LYS A 392 11.49 -22.72 -3.01
N THR A 393 10.81 -22.42 -4.10
CA THR A 393 10.80 -21.08 -4.72
C THR A 393 10.29 -20.01 -3.75
N ALA A 394 9.23 -20.31 -3.02
CA ALA A 394 8.65 -19.38 -2.04
C ALA A 394 9.61 -19.10 -0.88
N PHE A 395 10.29 -20.14 -0.37
CA PHE A 395 11.24 -19.99 0.73
C PHE A 395 12.55 -19.33 0.30
N ASP A 396 13.06 -19.64 -0.88
CA ASP A 396 14.22 -18.94 -1.44
C ASP A 396 13.93 -17.44 -1.60
N ALA A 397 12.75 -17.08 -2.09
CA ALA A 397 12.33 -15.69 -2.23
C ALA A 397 12.06 -14.98 -0.89
N ALA A 398 11.75 -15.72 0.17
CA ALA A 398 11.47 -15.18 1.51
C ALA A 398 12.73 -15.00 2.38
N ASP A 399 13.92 -15.24 1.84
CA ASP A 399 15.17 -14.96 2.56
C ASP A 399 15.32 -13.44 2.77
N PRO A 400 15.53 -12.96 4.02
CA PRO A 400 15.72 -11.55 4.28
C PRO A 400 16.96 -10.94 3.59
N ASN A 401 17.93 -11.78 3.19
CA ASN A 401 19.12 -11.34 2.47
C ASN A 401 18.90 -11.19 0.94
N VAL A 402 17.76 -11.63 0.41
CA VAL A 402 17.40 -11.36 -1.00
C VAL A 402 17.13 -9.87 -1.16
N THR A 403 17.94 -9.23 -1.98
CA THR A 403 17.79 -7.80 -2.28
C THR A 403 16.49 -7.58 -3.03
N VAL A 404 15.57 -6.83 -2.43
CA VAL A 404 14.39 -6.30 -3.11
C VAL A 404 14.83 -5.03 -3.81
N VAL A 405 15.37 -5.17 -5.01
CA VAL A 405 15.59 -4.04 -5.91
C VAL A 405 14.45 -4.07 -6.91
N ALA A 406 13.68 -3.00 -6.91
CA ALA A 406 12.83 -2.74 -8.05
C ALA A 406 13.71 -2.23 -9.19
#